data_c09c7a4648ea17cf7ad125406c736e03
#
_entry.id   c09c7a4648ea17cf7ad125406c736e03
#
_cell.length_a   1.000
_cell.length_b   1.000
_cell.length_c   1.000
_cell.angle_alpha   90.00
_cell.angle_beta   90.00
_cell.angle_gamma   90.00
#
_symmetry.space_group_name_H-M   'P 1'
#
loop_
_entity.id
_entity.type
_entity.pdbx_description
1 polymer ?
#
loop_
_entity_poly.entity_id
_entity_poly.type
_entity_poly.pdbx_seq_one_letter_code
_entity_poly.pdbx_strand_id
1 'polypeptide(L)'
;MIFIQVRLLFLLALLMPLTCIATDPSPQTHTKEQEPRGGILFNCPATNLDDLSSGVQSYLSSLGIPISKYMISEDKNLGLLRFSLINPTNSTNTLHLIDRPDLDIKEELVEIPRGKQKIPVLTASKKEIALSMLQNGRISQFEDSACKLDALKDQVGIRQNLVAWTESIEWMWLDGKPAKWNNRYWIKGKYNPKFPLDLALEDMYIHPRKYFFGCYTATKILIVSSTLDYYKRIKHDPITYKAITNRLLKNGDPLGGIEPSVMWSFESDYQKTYPDPHDHLDSIDHIGKLVRLSDPVPSDNFIPGDWAYFANTDEVSSKKNGYEGANAIYLGRGLFSDYYNDNNHHFTFKEQIDEVYQWRNHVYSRPQDNRKITPLSESDIEQLSKSIHEGGLLLDYRAIPVSQ
;
A
#
# COMPACT_ATOMS: atom_id res chain seq x y z
N MET A 1 54.12 23.08 27.47
CA MET A 1 54.12 24.52 27.67
C MET A 1 52.90 25.04 26.93
N ILE A 2 51.86 25.54 27.49
CA ILE A 2 51.54 26.42 28.61
C ILE A 2 50.17 26.03 29.16
N PHE A 3 50.08 25.93 30.49
CA PHE A 3 48.86 25.86 31.30
C PHE A 3 48.11 27.21 31.26
N ILE A 4 46.77 27.20 31.31
CA ILE A 4 46.02 28.18 32.10
C ILE A 4 44.72 27.51 32.61
N GLN A 5 44.67 27.42 33.94
CA GLN A 5 43.47 27.23 34.78
C GLN A 5 42.74 28.58 34.91
N VAL A 6 41.48 28.52 35.36
CA VAL A 6 40.79 29.46 36.26
C VAL A 6 39.28 29.39 35.94
N ARG A 7 38.29 29.34 36.76
CA ARG A 7 38.04 29.39 38.23
C ARG A 7 36.53 29.09 38.45
N LEU A 8 36.30 28.42 39.51
CA LEU A 8 35.02 28.22 40.18
C LEU A 8 34.47 29.54 40.74
N LEU A 9 33.16 29.79 40.64
CA LEU A 9 32.48 30.76 41.50
C LEU A 9 31.11 30.20 41.93
N PHE A 10 31.04 29.93 43.23
CA PHE A 10 29.84 29.67 44.03
C PHE A 10 29.04 30.96 44.19
N LEU A 11 27.72 30.88 44.11
CA LEU A 11 26.83 31.83 44.79
C LEU A 11 25.60 31.10 45.36
N LEU A 12 25.58 31.08 46.70
CA LEU A 12 24.42 30.80 47.54
C LEU A 12 23.43 31.96 47.45
N ALA A 13 22.12 31.70 47.43
CA ALA A 13 21.16 32.57 48.10
C ALA A 13 19.76 31.91 48.22
N LEU A 14 19.39 31.73 49.44
CA LEU A 14 18.11 32.00 50.11
C LEU A 14 16.86 31.20 49.76
N LEU A 15 16.54 30.34 50.71
CA LEU A 15 15.22 29.77 51.01
C LEU A 15 14.29 30.85 51.55
N MET A 16 13.05 30.93 51.03
CA MET A 16 11.86 31.37 51.75
C MET A 16 10.69 30.49 51.41
N PRO A 17 9.93 30.01 52.38
CA PRO A 17 8.70 29.25 52.14
C PRO A 17 7.50 30.19 51.99
N LEU A 18 6.83 30.16 50.88
CA LEU A 18 5.45 30.71 50.76
C LEU A 18 4.49 29.54 50.67
N THR A 19 3.77 29.36 51.75
CA THR A 19 2.55 28.54 51.80
C THR A 19 1.41 29.28 51.08
N CYS A 20 1.06 28.84 49.89
CA CYS A 20 -0.21 29.17 49.28
C CYS A 20 -1.13 27.95 49.33
N ILE A 21 -2.19 28.08 50.06
CA ILE A 21 -3.34 27.14 50.04
C ILE A 21 -4.06 27.36 48.71
N ALA A 22 -3.91 26.44 47.79
CA ALA A 22 -4.73 26.38 46.58
C ALA A 22 -5.79 25.34 46.77
N THR A 23 -7.02 25.78 46.75
CA THR A 23 -8.22 24.95 46.60
C THR A 23 -8.22 24.33 45.23
N ASP A 24 -8.09 23.01 45.17
CA ASP A 24 -8.21 22.21 43.95
C ASP A 24 -9.65 22.33 43.38
N PRO A 25 -9.80 22.77 42.12
CA PRO A 25 -10.96 22.39 41.36
C PRO A 25 -10.63 21.04 40.72
N SER A 26 -11.35 19.99 41.15
CA SER A 26 -11.31 18.68 40.51
C SER A 26 -11.37 18.84 38.98
N PRO A 27 -10.42 18.27 38.21
CA PRO A 27 -10.55 18.29 36.78
C PRO A 27 -11.68 17.33 36.39
N GLN A 28 -12.78 17.91 35.91
CA GLN A 28 -13.72 17.15 35.08
C GLN A 28 -12.93 16.66 33.86
N THR A 29 -12.52 15.41 33.90
CA THR A 29 -12.05 14.70 32.75
C THR A 29 -13.22 14.50 31.80
N HIS A 30 -13.46 15.51 30.94
CA HIS A 30 -14.10 15.25 29.69
C HIS A 30 -13.17 14.33 28.93
N THR A 31 -13.44 13.03 28.93
CA THR A 31 -12.97 12.11 27.94
C THR A 31 -13.44 12.65 26.59
N LYS A 32 -12.60 13.43 25.91
CA LYS A 32 -12.77 13.67 24.48
C LYS A 32 -12.78 12.27 23.86
N GLU A 33 -13.95 11.82 23.41
CA GLU A 33 -14.03 10.73 22.45
C GLU A 33 -13.01 11.05 21.37
N GLN A 34 -11.98 10.24 21.28
CA GLN A 34 -10.94 10.43 20.28
C GLN A 34 -11.62 10.25 18.93
N GLU A 35 -11.71 11.31 18.14
CA GLU A 35 -12.23 11.23 16.77
C GLU A 35 -11.57 10.05 16.04
N PRO A 36 -12.34 9.27 15.27
CA PRO A 36 -11.79 8.13 14.55
C PRO A 36 -10.67 8.61 13.61
N ARG A 37 -9.47 8.07 13.82
CA ARG A 37 -8.26 8.46 13.09
C ARG A 37 -8.13 7.74 11.74
N GLY A 38 -9.24 7.43 11.07
CA GLY A 38 -9.21 6.67 9.82
C GLY A 38 -10.57 6.62 9.14
N GLY A 39 -10.65 5.79 8.12
CA GLY A 39 -11.88 5.54 7.38
C GLY A 39 -11.93 6.16 5.99
N ILE A 40 -13.11 6.14 5.39
CA ILE A 40 -13.41 6.76 4.10
C ILE A 40 -13.86 8.18 4.36
N LEU A 41 -13.14 9.16 3.81
CA LEU A 41 -13.43 10.58 3.97
C LEU A 41 -13.74 11.21 2.61
N PHE A 42 -14.90 11.85 2.52
CA PHE A 42 -15.21 12.77 1.42
C PHE A 42 -15.06 14.20 1.93
N ASN A 43 -14.32 15.01 1.18
CA ASN A 43 -14.15 16.44 1.42
C ASN A 43 -14.75 17.18 0.22
N CYS A 44 -16.01 17.55 0.33
CA CYS A 44 -16.86 17.98 -0.78
C CYS A 44 -17.47 19.34 -0.52
N PRO A 45 -17.86 20.10 -1.57
CA PRO A 45 -18.80 21.21 -1.41
C PRO A 45 -20.09 20.72 -0.73
N ALA A 46 -20.56 21.46 0.29
CA ALA A 46 -21.66 21.06 1.19
C ALA A 46 -23.00 20.70 0.51
N THR A 47 -23.19 21.09 -0.75
CA THR A 47 -24.48 21.01 -1.44
C THR A 47 -24.98 19.60 -1.79
N ASN A 48 -24.14 18.57 -1.68
CA ASN A 48 -24.49 17.19 -2.10
C ASN A 48 -24.18 16.10 -1.07
N LEU A 49 -23.91 16.46 0.19
CA LEU A 49 -23.47 15.47 1.19
C LEU A 49 -24.56 14.44 1.53
N ASP A 50 -25.83 14.84 1.61
CA ASP A 50 -26.94 13.93 1.98
C ASP A 50 -27.12 12.84 0.90
N ASP A 51 -27.10 13.21 -0.37
CA ASP A 51 -27.20 12.26 -1.49
C ASP A 51 -25.98 11.34 -1.55
N LEU A 52 -24.78 11.89 -1.33
CA LEU A 52 -23.54 11.12 -1.28
C LEU A 52 -23.56 10.13 -0.11
N SER A 53 -23.97 10.58 1.07
CA SER A 53 -24.10 9.74 2.26
C SER A 53 -25.03 8.57 2.01
N SER A 54 -26.23 8.84 1.49
CA SER A 54 -27.22 7.81 1.15
C SER A 54 -26.68 6.83 0.09
N GLY A 55 -26.00 7.35 -0.91
CA GLY A 55 -25.37 6.53 -1.96
C GLY A 55 -24.28 5.61 -1.42
N VAL A 56 -23.39 6.11 -0.54
CA VAL A 56 -22.33 5.31 0.08
C VAL A 56 -22.94 4.24 1.01
N GLN A 57 -23.93 4.58 1.80
CA GLN A 57 -24.64 3.61 2.67
C GLN A 57 -25.26 2.48 1.83
N SER A 58 -25.93 2.83 0.73
CA SER A 58 -26.53 1.85 -0.20
C SER A 58 -25.47 0.97 -0.82
N TYR A 59 -24.33 1.51 -1.20
CA TYR A 59 -23.20 0.75 -1.73
C TYR A 59 -22.60 -0.20 -0.71
N LEU A 60 -22.30 0.26 0.52
CA LEU A 60 -21.79 -0.57 1.59
C LEU A 60 -22.77 -1.71 1.93
N SER A 61 -24.07 -1.40 2.00
CA SER A 61 -25.13 -2.40 2.20
C SER A 61 -25.14 -3.45 1.06
N SER A 62 -24.97 -3.03 -0.19
CA SER A 62 -24.90 -3.96 -1.34
C SER A 62 -23.69 -4.90 -1.28
N LEU A 63 -22.61 -4.50 -0.60
CA LEU A 63 -21.46 -5.34 -0.29
C LEU A 63 -21.67 -6.25 0.94
N GLY A 64 -22.85 -6.19 1.58
CA GLY A 64 -23.12 -6.93 2.81
C GLY A 64 -22.46 -6.31 4.04
N ILE A 65 -22.24 -4.99 4.06
CA ILE A 65 -21.77 -4.23 5.22
C ILE A 65 -22.94 -3.41 5.78
N PRO A 66 -23.62 -3.90 6.83
CA PRO A 66 -24.78 -3.19 7.40
C PRO A 66 -24.34 -1.95 8.17
N ILE A 67 -25.26 -0.98 8.30
CA ILE A 67 -25.02 0.30 9.00
C ILE A 67 -24.53 0.12 10.44
N SER A 68 -24.88 -0.99 11.08
CA SER A 68 -24.42 -1.32 12.44
C SER A 68 -22.92 -1.61 12.55
N LYS A 69 -22.19 -1.69 11.43
CA LYS A 69 -20.76 -1.99 11.42
C LYS A 69 -19.88 -0.74 11.26
N TYR A 70 -20.45 0.41 10.96
CA TYR A 70 -19.68 1.65 10.78
C TYR A 70 -20.42 2.85 11.37
N MET A 71 -19.64 3.88 11.68
CA MET A 71 -20.13 5.19 12.12
C MET A 71 -20.07 6.16 10.95
N ILE A 72 -20.99 7.12 10.94
CA ILE A 72 -21.00 8.23 9.99
C ILE A 72 -20.81 9.51 10.81
N SER A 73 -19.85 10.32 10.43
CA SER A 73 -19.71 11.68 10.94
C SER A 73 -19.74 12.68 9.77
N GLU A 74 -20.47 13.78 9.99
CA GLU A 74 -20.69 14.80 8.98
C GLU A 74 -20.44 16.18 9.58
N ASP A 75 -19.68 17.02 8.84
CA ASP A 75 -19.58 18.45 9.10
C ASP A 75 -20.00 19.21 7.84
N LYS A 76 -21.25 19.65 7.79
CA LYS A 76 -21.81 20.37 6.64
C LYS A 76 -21.12 21.71 6.38
N ASN A 77 -20.59 22.35 7.42
CA ASN A 77 -19.91 23.64 7.25
C ASN A 77 -18.56 23.49 6.54
N LEU A 78 -17.87 22.39 6.85
CA LEU A 78 -16.58 22.06 6.23
C LEU A 78 -16.71 21.17 5.00
N GLY A 79 -17.91 20.70 4.67
CA GLY A 79 -18.11 19.79 3.55
C GLY A 79 -17.52 18.39 3.78
N LEU A 80 -17.42 17.95 5.03
CA LEU A 80 -16.80 16.68 5.39
C LEU A 80 -17.85 15.61 5.67
N LEU A 81 -17.65 14.44 5.08
CA LEU A 81 -18.44 13.23 5.32
C LEU A 81 -17.50 12.06 5.53
N ARG A 82 -17.52 11.43 6.69
CA ARG A 82 -16.63 10.31 7.05
C ARG A 82 -17.43 9.07 7.43
N PHE A 83 -16.93 7.93 6.95
CA PHE A 83 -17.39 6.59 7.34
C PHE A 83 -16.21 5.86 7.99
N SER A 84 -16.43 5.34 9.21
CA SER A 84 -15.39 4.66 9.98
C SER A 84 -15.90 3.36 10.55
N LEU A 85 -15.12 2.28 10.50
CA LEU A 85 -15.47 0.98 11.05
C LEU A 85 -15.65 1.08 12.57
N ILE A 86 -16.74 0.52 13.10
CA ILE A 86 -16.93 0.35 14.54
C ILE A 86 -15.94 -0.71 15.01
N ASN A 87 -14.94 -0.26 15.75
CA ASN A 87 -13.90 -1.11 16.29
C ASN A 87 -13.75 -0.85 17.80
N PRO A 88 -14.20 -1.79 18.65
CA PRO A 88 -14.16 -1.61 20.11
C PRO A 88 -12.76 -1.37 20.67
N THR A 89 -11.74 -1.84 19.99
CA THR A 89 -10.33 -1.74 20.42
C THR A 89 -9.59 -0.55 19.81
N ASN A 90 -10.25 0.24 18.94
CA ASN A 90 -9.58 1.28 18.13
C ASN A 90 -8.34 0.76 17.37
N SER A 91 -8.30 -0.53 17.07
CA SER A 91 -7.20 -1.16 16.34
C SER A 91 -7.02 -0.54 14.97
N THR A 92 -5.76 -0.41 14.53
CA THR A 92 -5.39 -0.02 13.16
C THR A 92 -5.18 -1.23 12.26
N ASN A 93 -5.07 -2.42 12.86
CA ASN A 93 -4.71 -3.65 12.18
C ASN A 93 -5.80 -4.12 11.21
N THR A 94 -5.42 -4.26 9.95
CA THR A 94 -6.29 -4.79 8.89
C THR A 94 -5.97 -6.22 8.51
N LEU A 95 -4.79 -6.75 8.89
CA LEU A 95 -4.34 -8.10 8.54
C LEU A 95 -5.27 -9.18 9.10
N HIS A 96 -5.92 -8.89 10.21
CA HIS A 96 -6.81 -9.81 10.93
C HIS A 96 -8.30 -9.47 10.77
N LEU A 97 -8.69 -8.64 9.79
CA LEU A 97 -10.11 -8.36 9.55
C LEU A 97 -10.87 -9.64 9.16
N ILE A 98 -10.21 -10.55 8.44
CA ILE A 98 -10.81 -11.82 8.03
C ILE A 98 -11.10 -12.74 9.23
N ASP A 99 -10.36 -12.58 10.33
CA ASP A 99 -10.55 -13.37 11.56
C ASP A 99 -11.76 -12.90 12.39
N ARG A 100 -12.41 -11.81 11.98
CA ARG A 100 -13.62 -11.27 12.62
C ARG A 100 -14.88 -11.92 12.07
N PRO A 101 -15.48 -12.89 12.78
CA PRO A 101 -16.64 -13.63 12.28
C PRO A 101 -17.88 -12.74 12.12
N ASP A 102 -17.94 -11.64 12.86
CA ASP A 102 -19.01 -10.65 12.79
C ASP A 102 -19.02 -9.83 11.49
N LEU A 103 -17.93 -9.85 10.74
CA LEU A 103 -17.80 -9.19 9.43
C LEU A 103 -18.17 -10.09 8.27
N ASP A 104 -18.15 -11.42 8.45
CA ASP A 104 -18.48 -12.43 7.42
C ASP A 104 -17.77 -12.12 6.08
N ILE A 105 -16.44 -11.96 6.15
CA ILE A 105 -15.60 -11.71 4.98
C ILE A 105 -15.37 -13.03 4.24
N LYS A 106 -15.59 -13.02 2.94
CA LYS A 106 -15.37 -14.16 2.05
C LYS A 106 -14.60 -13.70 0.82
N GLU A 107 -13.88 -14.63 0.23
CA GLU A 107 -13.25 -14.40 -1.07
C GLU A 107 -14.31 -14.30 -2.17
N GLU A 108 -13.95 -13.62 -3.25
CA GLU A 108 -14.76 -13.56 -4.46
C GLU A 108 -14.03 -14.22 -5.64
N LEU A 109 -14.79 -14.89 -6.48
CA LEU A 109 -14.29 -15.43 -7.72
C LEU A 109 -14.49 -14.39 -8.82
N VAL A 110 -13.40 -13.93 -9.43
CA VAL A 110 -13.43 -13.01 -10.58
C VAL A 110 -12.77 -13.65 -11.79
N GLU A 111 -13.19 -13.23 -12.98
CA GLU A 111 -12.58 -13.68 -14.24
C GLU A 111 -11.60 -12.64 -14.75
N ILE A 112 -10.37 -13.04 -15.06
CA ILE A 112 -9.38 -12.19 -15.74
C ILE A 112 -9.05 -12.75 -17.12
N PRO A 113 -8.74 -11.86 -18.09
CA PRO A 113 -8.39 -12.30 -19.44
C PRO A 113 -7.00 -12.94 -19.47
N ARG A 114 -6.90 -14.07 -20.21
CA ARG A 114 -5.63 -14.73 -20.54
C ARG A 114 -5.65 -15.10 -22.02
N GLY A 115 -5.28 -14.19 -22.89
CA GLY A 115 -5.44 -14.34 -24.33
C GLY A 115 -6.90 -14.38 -24.72
N LYS A 116 -7.27 -15.45 -25.41
CA LYS A 116 -8.67 -15.68 -25.83
C LYS A 116 -9.54 -16.29 -24.73
N GLN A 117 -8.96 -16.67 -23.62
CA GLN A 117 -9.64 -17.33 -22.50
C GLN A 117 -9.87 -16.34 -21.37
N LYS A 118 -10.77 -16.68 -20.48
CA LYS A 118 -10.92 -16.07 -19.17
C LYS A 118 -10.61 -17.13 -18.13
N ILE A 119 -9.79 -16.79 -17.15
CA ILE A 119 -9.47 -17.68 -16.04
C ILE A 119 -10.19 -17.21 -14.79
N PRO A 120 -10.83 -18.10 -14.04
CA PRO A 120 -11.38 -17.77 -12.74
C PRO A 120 -10.25 -17.65 -11.72
N VAL A 121 -10.29 -16.58 -10.93
CA VAL A 121 -9.31 -16.29 -9.90
C VAL A 121 -10.04 -15.99 -8.60
N LEU A 122 -9.64 -16.67 -7.54
CA LEU A 122 -10.11 -16.40 -6.20
C LEU A 122 -9.32 -15.23 -5.63
N THR A 123 -10.00 -14.19 -5.12
CA THR A 123 -9.38 -12.92 -4.74
C THR A 123 -10.08 -12.28 -3.53
N ALA A 124 -9.47 -11.25 -2.97
CA ALA A 124 -10.12 -10.41 -1.96
C ALA A 124 -11.46 -9.88 -2.47
N SER A 125 -12.47 -9.96 -1.63
CA SER A 125 -13.80 -9.43 -1.97
C SER A 125 -13.80 -7.89 -1.93
N LYS A 126 -14.72 -7.29 -2.68
CA LYS A 126 -15.02 -5.85 -2.55
C LYS A 126 -15.42 -5.49 -1.13
N LYS A 127 -16.07 -6.42 -0.41
CA LYS A 127 -16.42 -6.27 1.00
C LYS A 127 -15.17 -6.12 1.87
N GLU A 128 -14.17 -6.99 1.71
CA GLU A 128 -12.91 -6.92 2.47
C GLU A 128 -12.18 -5.62 2.20
N ILE A 129 -12.10 -5.21 0.92
CA ILE A 129 -11.46 -3.95 0.52
C ILE A 129 -12.17 -2.76 1.20
N ALA A 130 -13.49 -2.70 1.13
CA ALA A 130 -14.27 -1.61 1.74
C ALA A 130 -14.12 -1.58 3.26
N LEU A 131 -14.15 -2.75 3.94
CA LEU A 131 -13.92 -2.84 5.39
C LEU A 131 -12.52 -2.39 5.78
N SER A 132 -11.49 -2.76 5.00
CA SER A 132 -10.13 -2.29 5.21
C SER A 132 -10.01 -0.77 5.03
N MET A 133 -10.75 -0.19 4.08
CA MET A 133 -10.81 1.27 3.90
C MET A 133 -11.56 1.98 5.04
N LEU A 134 -12.52 1.32 5.66
CA LEU A 134 -13.26 1.86 6.81
C LEU A 134 -12.48 1.80 8.13
N GLN A 135 -11.40 0.99 8.20
CA GLN A 135 -10.62 0.77 9.42
C GLN A 135 -9.86 2.03 9.85
N ASN A 136 -9.60 2.14 11.16
CA ASN A 136 -8.73 3.19 11.71
C ASN A 136 -7.30 3.07 11.19
N GLY A 137 -6.51 4.11 11.36
CA GLY A 137 -5.08 4.13 11.04
C GLY A 137 -4.73 4.80 9.72
N ARG A 138 -5.67 4.88 8.78
CA ARG A 138 -5.47 5.56 7.50
C ARG A 138 -6.76 6.17 6.97
N ILE A 139 -6.67 7.32 6.32
CA ILE A 139 -7.81 7.97 5.66
C ILE A 139 -7.75 7.66 4.15
N SER A 140 -8.83 7.06 3.65
CA SER A 140 -9.09 6.97 2.21
C SER A 140 -9.88 8.19 1.78
N GLN A 141 -9.16 9.21 1.28
CA GLN A 141 -9.75 10.52 0.98
C GLN A 141 -10.23 10.65 -0.45
N PHE A 142 -11.40 11.28 -0.62
CA PHE A 142 -12.02 11.65 -1.88
C PHE A 142 -12.38 13.14 -1.82
N GLU A 143 -11.80 13.92 -2.75
CA GLU A 143 -11.97 15.37 -2.80
C GLU A 143 -12.10 15.85 -4.25
N ASP A 144 -12.48 17.09 -4.46
CA ASP A 144 -12.63 17.74 -5.76
C ASP A 144 -13.49 16.91 -6.74
N SER A 145 -12.93 16.56 -7.88
CA SER A 145 -13.60 15.76 -8.91
C SER A 145 -13.90 14.32 -8.48
N ALA A 146 -13.16 13.81 -7.47
CA ALA A 146 -13.36 12.50 -6.86
C ALA A 146 -14.44 12.49 -5.78
N CYS A 147 -15.08 13.65 -5.49
CA CYS A 147 -16.13 13.77 -4.50
C CYS A 147 -17.45 13.18 -4.98
N LYS A 148 -17.48 11.89 -5.25
CA LYS A 148 -18.62 11.15 -5.80
C LYS A 148 -18.55 9.68 -5.46
N LEU A 149 -19.72 9.05 -5.36
CA LEU A 149 -19.84 7.62 -5.08
C LEU A 149 -19.06 6.74 -6.09
N ASP A 150 -19.06 7.14 -7.38
CA ASP A 150 -18.38 6.38 -8.41
C ASP A 150 -16.87 6.31 -8.20
N ALA A 151 -16.24 7.34 -7.64
CA ALA A 151 -14.83 7.31 -7.30
C ALA A 151 -14.51 6.25 -6.22
N LEU A 152 -15.36 6.10 -5.22
CA LEU A 152 -15.25 5.01 -4.22
C LEU A 152 -15.41 3.64 -4.87
N LYS A 153 -16.43 3.47 -5.73
CA LYS A 153 -16.67 2.21 -6.44
C LYS A 153 -15.49 1.85 -7.34
N ASP A 154 -14.94 2.83 -8.05
CA ASP A 154 -13.78 2.65 -8.90
C ASP A 154 -12.55 2.26 -8.08
N GLN A 155 -12.32 2.95 -6.95
CA GLN A 155 -11.20 2.64 -6.06
C GLN A 155 -11.27 1.20 -5.54
N VAL A 156 -12.44 0.74 -5.11
CA VAL A 156 -12.65 -0.64 -4.67
C VAL A 156 -12.47 -1.62 -5.84
N GLY A 157 -13.01 -1.28 -7.01
CA GLY A 157 -12.94 -2.15 -8.20
C GLY A 157 -11.53 -2.29 -8.77
N ILE A 158 -10.77 -1.20 -8.84
CA ILE A 158 -9.35 -1.21 -9.29
C ILE A 158 -8.51 -2.07 -8.34
N ARG A 159 -8.70 -1.91 -7.02
CA ARG A 159 -7.99 -2.72 -6.03
C ARG A 159 -8.29 -4.20 -6.17
N GLN A 160 -9.57 -4.57 -6.29
CA GLN A 160 -9.94 -5.96 -6.50
C GLN A 160 -9.33 -6.52 -7.80
N ASN A 161 -9.39 -5.75 -8.88
CA ASN A 161 -8.80 -6.17 -10.15
C ASN A 161 -7.28 -6.34 -10.05
N LEU A 162 -6.59 -5.43 -9.33
CA LEU A 162 -5.14 -5.55 -9.09
C LEU A 162 -4.81 -6.82 -8.32
N VAL A 163 -5.55 -7.12 -7.24
CA VAL A 163 -5.36 -8.36 -6.49
C VAL A 163 -5.58 -9.58 -7.39
N ALA A 164 -6.67 -9.61 -8.17
CA ALA A 164 -6.97 -10.72 -9.07
C ALA A 164 -5.88 -10.95 -10.12
N TRP A 165 -5.34 -9.88 -10.71
CA TRP A 165 -4.21 -9.98 -11.64
C TRP A 165 -2.96 -10.50 -10.93
N THR A 166 -2.71 -10.07 -9.69
CA THR A 166 -1.57 -10.54 -8.89
C THR A 166 -1.69 -12.02 -8.54
N GLU A 167 -2.86 -12.49 -8.14
CA GLU A 167 -3.14 -13.91 -7.85
C GLU A 167 -2.93 -14.81 -9.07
N SER A 168 -2.97 -14.27 -10.28
CA SER A 168 -2.91 -15.04 -11.53
C SER A 168 -1.52 -15.14 -12.13
N ILE A 169 -0.50 -14.58 -11.52
CA ILE A 169 0.86 -14.59 -12.06
C ILE A 169 1.48 -15.98 -12.00
N GLU A 170 2.34 -16.25 -12.98
CA GLU A 170 3.16 -17.44 -13.06
C GLU A 170 4.64 -17.08 -13.29
N TRP A 171 5.00 -15.82 -13.06
CA TRP A 171 6.37 -15.35 -13.22
C TRP A 171 7.21 -15.82 -12.06
N MET A 172 8.50 -15.98 -12.36
CA MET A 172 9.50 -16.36 -11.38
C MET A 172 10.71 -15.45 -11.49
N TRP A 173 11.41 -15.28 -10.41
CA TRP A 173 12.72 -14.66 -10.41
C TRP A 173 13.69 -15.51 -9.62
N LEU A 174 14.46 -16.32 -10.36
CA LEU A 174 15.36 -17.30 -9.80
C LEU A 174 16.63 -16.62 -9.28
N ASP A 175 16.74 -16.45 -7.98
CA ASP A 175 17.94 -16.07 -7.24
C ASP A 175 18.71 -14.88 -7.87
N GLY A 176 18.02 -13.77 -8.12
CA GLY A 176 18.64 -12.54 -8.61
C GLY A 176 19.28 -12.65 -9.99
N LYS A 177 18.83 -13.58 -10.82
CA LYS A 177 19.36 -13.71 -12.21
C LYS A 177 19.02 -12.47 -13.02
N PRO A 178 19.80 -12.16 -14.05
CA PRO A 178 19.51 -11.07 -14.99
C PRO A 178 18.10 -11.18 -15.55
N ALA A 179 17.41 -10.04 -15.65
CA ALA A 179 16.09 -9.98 -16.23
C ALA A 179 16.07 -10.53 -17.66
N LYS A 180 15.03 -11.29 -17.97
CA LYS A 180 14.78 -11.85 -19.30
C LYS A 180 13.48 -11.29 -19.83
N TRP A 181 13.48 -10.91 -21.09
CA TRP A 181 12.34 -10.30 -21.77
C TRP A 181 12.10 -10.96 -23.11
N ASN A 182 10.86 -11.03 -23.56
CA ASN A 182 10.54 -11.37 -24.94
C ASN A 182 10.88 -10.18 -25.84
N ASN A 183 12.01 -10.26 -26.55
CA ASN A 183 12.54 -9.19 -27.39
C ASN A 183 11.61 -8.75 -28.53
N ARG A 184 10.56 -9.50 -28.83
CA ARG A 184 9.52 -9.06 -29.77
C ARG A 184 8.81 -7.81 -29.25
N TYR A 185 8.42 -7.82 -27.99
CA TYR A 185 7.62 -6.77 -27.35
C TYR A 185 8.45 -5.85 -26.43
N TRP A 186 9.54 -6.36 -25.87
CA TRP A 186 10.37 -5.69 -24.86
C TRP A 186 11.85 -5.82 -25.18
N ILE A 187 12.39 -4.87 -25.94
CA ILE A 187 13.80 -4.89 -26.36
C ILE A 187 14.66 -4.50 -25.16
N LYS A 188 15.33 -5.48 -24.54
CA LYS A 188 16.15 -5.28 -23.32
C LYS A 188 15.37 -4.60 -22.18
N GLY A 189 14.12 -4.97 -21.99
CA GLY A 189 13.25 -4.41 -20.96
C GLY A 189 12.54 -3.11 -21.35
N LYS A 190 12.84 -2.52 -22.51
CA LYS A 190 12.14 -1.34 -23.01
C LYS A 190 11.02 -1.75 -23.96
N TYR A 191 9.87 -1.14 -23.80
CA TYR A 191 8.72 -1.37 -24.66
C TYR A 191 9.03 -1.11 -26.14
N ASN A 192 8.56 -2.01 -27.00
CA ASN A 192 8.70 -1.90 -28.46
C ASN A 192 7.41 -1.27 -29.05
N PRO A 193 7.44 0.02 -29.47
CA PRO A 193 6.25 0.73 -29.94
C PRO A 193 5.71 0.23 -31.28
N LYS A 194 6.32 -0.75 -31.91
CA LYS A 194 5.77 -1.41 -33.11
C LYS A 194 4.57 -2.30 -32.80
N PHE A 195 4.30 -2.59 -31.56
CA PHE A 195 3.17 -3.41 -31.12
C PHE A 195 2.28 -2.62 -30.17
N PRO A 196 0.95 -2.89 -30.12
CA PRO A 196 0.08 -2.32 -29.10
C PRO A 196 0.52 -2.71 -27.68
N LEU A 197 0.38 -1.79 -26.72
CA LEU A 197 0.82 -2.01 -25.34
C LEU A 197 0.09 -3.19 -24.70
N ASP A 198 -1.22 -3.32 -24.92
CA ASP A 198 -2.02 -4.44 -24.40
C ASP A 198 -1.49 -5.79 -24.87
N LEU A 199 -1.07 -5.93 -26.14
CA LEU A 199 -0.49 -7.17 -26.63
C LEU A 199 0.88 -7.45 -25.97
N ALA A 200 1.65 -6.41 -25.71
CA ALA A 200 2.94 -6.56 -25.05
C ALA A 200 2.80 -6.99 -23.58
N LEU A 201 1.80 -6.45 -22.89
CA LEU A 201 1.45 -6.84 -21.52
C LEU A 201 0.85 -8.25 -21.49
N GLU A 202 -0.12 -8.53 -22.36
CA GLU A 202 -0.80 -9.82 -22.43
C GLU A 202 0.19 -10.98 -22.70
N ASP A 203 1.21 -10.77 -23.56
CA ASP A 203 2.23 -11.79 -23.83
C ASP A 203 2.96 -12.26 -22.58
N MET A 204 3.13 -11.39 -21.57
CA MET A 204 3.78 -11.75 -20.32
C MET A 204 2.99 -12.80 -19.54
N TYR A 205 1.66 -12.73 -19.58
CA TYR A 205 0.78 -13.67 -18.89
C TYR A 205 0.53 -14.96 -19.68
N ILE A 206 0.56 -14.89 -21.01
CA ILE A 206 0.38 -16.05 -21.87
C ILE A 206 1.66 -16.88 -21.97
N HIS A 207 2.82 -16.22 -21.92
CA HIS A 207 4.12 -16.86 -22.07
C HIS A 207 5.05 -16.56 -20.88
N PRO A 208 4.67 -16.87 -19.63
CA PRO A 208 5.42 -16.47 -18.43
C PRO A 208 6.89 -16.94 -18.46
N ARG A 209 7.16 -18.11 -19.03
CA ARG A 209 8.54 -18.64 -19.15
C ARG A 209 9.50 -17.85 -20.07
N LYS A 210 8.97 -16.86 -20.81
CA LYS A 210 9.80 -15.95 -21.61
C LYS A 210 10.31 -14.76 -20.80
N TYR A 211 9.83 -14.62 -19.55
CA TYR A 211 10.07 -13.46 -18.71
C TYR A 211 10.65 -13.87 -17.36
N PHE A 212 11.71 -13.16 -16.95
CA PHE A 212 12.23 -13.19 -15.59
C PHE A 212 12.49 -11.74 -15.17
N PHE A 213 11.93 -11.29 -14.08
CA PHE A 213 12.17 -9.94 -13.56
C PHE A 213 11.88 -9.91 -12.07
N GLY A 214 12.56 -9.01 -11.35
CA GLY A 214 12.39 -8.85 -9.91
C GLY A 214 11.03 -8.28 -9.51
N CYS A 215 10.74 -8.36 -8.23
CA CYS A 215 9.48 -7.95 -7.60
C CYS A 215 9.05 -6.54 -7.98
N TYR A 216 9.98 -5.59 -8.05
CA TYR A 216 9.71 -4.21 -8.45
C TYR A 216 9.09 -4.09 -9.84
N THR A 217 9.71 -4.74 -10.83
CA THR A 217 9.19 -4.72 -12.21
C THR A 217 7.87 -5.48 -12.30
N ALA A 218 7.74 -6.61 -11.60
CA ALA A 218 6.51 -7.40 -11.55
C ALA A 218 5.35 -6.56 -11.03
N THR A 219 5.53 -5.86 -9.91
CA THR A 219 4.51 -4.98 -9.31
C THR A 219 4.07 -3.89 -10.28
N LYS A 220 5.01 -3.25 -11.00
CA LYS A 220 4.66 -2.24 -12.01
C LYS A 220 3.82 -2.81 -13.16
N ILE A 221 4.19 -3.97 -13.67
CA ILE A 221 3.43 -4.65 -14.72
C ILE A 221 2.01 -4.96 -14.25
N LEU A 222 1.85 -5.44 -13.02
CA LEU A 222 0.55 -5.75 -12.43
C LEU A 222 -0.34 -4.51 -12.34
N ILE A 223 0.20 -3.39 -11.85
CA ILE A 223 -0.54 -2.13 -11.73
C ILE A 223 -0.99 -1.61 -13.11
N VAL A 224 -0.10 -1.61 -14.11
CA VAL A 224 -0.47 -1.18 -15.46
C VAL A 224 -1.53 -2.10 -16.07
N SER A 225 -1.29 -3.41 -16.03
CA SER A 225 -2.19 -4.39 -16.65
C SER A 225 -3.58 -4.35 -16.01
N SER A 226 -3.64 -4.37 -14.68
CA SER A 226 -4.91 -4.39 -13.96
C SER A 226 -5.70 -3.08 -14.12
N THR A 227 -5.03 -1.93 -14.12
CA THR A 227 -5.70 -0.64 -14.30
C THR A 227 -6.24 -0.48 -15.71
N LEU A 228 -5.45 -0.82 -16.74
CA LEU A 228 -5.92 -0.80 -18.13
C LEU A 228 -7.08 -1.77 -18.35
N ASP A 229 -6.99 -2.98 -17.80
CA ASP A 229 -8.07 -3.96 -17.87
C ASP A 229 -9.33 -3.49 -17.17
N TYR A 230 -9.20 -2.84 -16.00
CA TYR A 230 -10.34 -2.30 -15.26
C TYR A 230 -11.15 -1.32 -16.14
N TYR A 231 -10.49 -0.31 -16.70
CA TYR A 231 -11.20 0.69 -17.52
C TYR A 231 -11.70 0.12 -18.85
N LYS A 232 -10.97 -0.80 -19.45
CA LYS A 232 -11.36 -1.41 -20.72
C LYS A 232 -12.51 -2.41 -20.58
N ARG A 233 -12.41 -3.34 -19.63
CA ARG A 233 -13.29 -4.51 -19.53
C ARG A 233 -14.36 -4.37 -18.46
N ILE A 234 -14.03 -3.82 -17.29
CA ILE A 234 -14.95 -3.79 -16.14
C ILE A 234 -15.81 -2.53 -16.19
N LYS A 235 -15.18 -1.38 -16.28
CA LYS A 235 -15.87 -0.08 -16.30
C LYS A 235 -16.44 0.28 -17.68
N HIS A 236 -15.89 -0.31 -18.75
CA HIS A 236 -16.24 0.03 -20.14
C HIS A 236 -16.06 1.53 -20.46
N ASP A 237 -14.97 2.13 -19.98
CA ASP A 237 -14.63 3.53 -20.21
C ASP A 237 -13.43 3.65 -21.18
N PRO A 238 -13.69 3.68 -22.49
CA PRO A 238 -12.64 3.76 -23.51
C PRO A 238 -11.92 5.13 -23.51
N ILE A 239 -12.55 6.17 -22.98
CA ILE A 239 -11.96 7.52 -22.93
C ILE A 239 -10.83 7.51 -21.91
N THR A 240 -11.10 7.10 -20.68
CA THR A 240 -10.11 6.98 -19.61
C THR A 240 -9.03 5.96 -19.96
N TYR A 241 -9.41 4.79 -20.50
CA TYR A 241 -8.45 3.80 -20.99
C TYR A 241 -7.44 4.39 -21.98
N LYS A 242 -7.94 5.16 -22.99
CA LYS A 242 -7.10 5.80 -24.00
C LYS A 242 -6.20 6.90 -23.40
N ALA A 243 -6.73 7.70 -22.47
CA ALA A 243 -5.97 8.75 -21.80
C ALA A 243 -4.81 8.17 -20.99
N ILE A 244 -5.06 7.10 -20.20
CA ILE A 244 -4.03 6.38 -19.46
C ILE A 244 -2.97 5.81 -20.42
N THR A 245 -3.39 5.10 -21.46
CA THR A 245 -2.46 4.50 -22.43
C THR A 245 -1.56 5.56 -23.07
N ASN A 246 -2.14 6.68 -23.53
CA ASN A 246 -1.39 7.77 -24.13
C ASN A 246 -0.35 8.36 -23.17
N ARG A 247 -0.70 8.50 -21.88
CA ARG A 247 0.23 9.01 -20.88
C ARG A 247 1.38 8.05 -20.63
N LEU A 248 1.09 6.75 -20.47
CA LEU A 248 2.12 5.73 -20.26
C LEU A 248 3.12 5.68 -21.43
N LEU A 249 2.63 5.90 -22.65
CA LEU A 249 3.46 5.88 -23.85
C LEU A 249 4.21 7.18 -24.12
N LYS A 250 3.83 8.29 -23.47
CA LYS A 250 4.40 9.62 -23.72
C LYS A 250 5.92 9.67 -23.57
N ASN A 251 6.45 8.94 -22.60
CA ASN A 251 7.89 8.92 -22.30
C ASN A 251 8.62 7.72 -22.93
N GLY A 252 7.94 6.91 -23.75
CA GLY A 252 8.51 5.73 -24.40
C GLY A 252 8.74 4.54 -23.48
N ASP A 253 8.54 4.68 -22.18
CA ASP A 253 8.62 3.61 -21.19
C ASP A 253 7.33 3.57 -20.33
N PRO A 254 6.39 2.69 -20.65
CA PRO A 254 5.12 2.60 -19.95
C PRO A 254 5.26 2.14 -18.49
N LEU A 255 6.39 1.53 -18.12
CA LEU A 255 6.65 1.09 -16.75
C LEU A 255 7.38 2.15 -15.92
N GLY A 256 8.08 3.09 -16.57
CA GLY A 256 8.83 4.16 -15.91
C GLY A 256 7.94 5.30 -15.38
N GLY A 257 6.73 5.46 -15.93
CA GLY A 257 5.82 6.56 -15.57
C GLY A 257 4.88 6.27 -14.39
N ILE A 258 5.02 5.12 -13.74
CA ILE A 258 4.10 4.69 -12.68
C ILE A 258 4.56 5.15 -11.31
N GLU A 259 5.85 5.35 -11.15
CA GLU A 259 6.45 5.56 -9.84
C GLU A 259 6.12 6.97 -9.31
N PRO A 260 5.63 7.05 -8.08
CA PRO A 260 5.86 8.25 -7.31
C PRO A 260 7.40 8.33 -7.15
N SER A 261 8.00 9.43 -7.52
CA SER A 261 9.45 9.65 -7.52
C SER A 261 10.16 9.38 -6.19
N VAL A 262 9.39 9.12 -5.15
CA VAL A 262 9.80 8.99 -3.75
C VAL A 262 9.94 7.56 -3.25
N MET A 263 9.33 6.57 -3.91
CA MET A 263 9.18 5.24 -3.31
C MET A 263 10.49 4.50 -3.02
N TRP A 264 11.62 4.93 -3.57
CA TRP A 264 12.84 4.12 -3.58
C TRP A 264 14.04 4.79 -2.93
N SER A 265 13.80 5.88 -2.24
CA SER A 265 14.86 6.65 -1.65
C SER A 265 15.18 6.19 -0.23
N PHE A 266 15.70 5.00 -0.13
CA PHE A 266 16.34 4.53 1.11
C PHE A 266 17.74 5.11 1.30
N GLU A 267 18.27 5.79 0.30
CA GLU A 267 19.62 6.31 0.33
C GLU A 267 19.64 7.73 0.88
N SER A 268 20.69 8.03 1.64
CA SER A 268 20.97 9.36 2.20
C SER A 268 21.01 10.49 1.14
N ASP A 269 21.16 10.14 -0.12
CA ASP A 269 21.15 11.07 -1.24
C ASP A 269 19.76 11.49 -1.71
N TYR A 270 18.74 10.80 -1.25
CA TYR A 270 17.35 11.10 -1.58
C TYR A 270 16.90 12.46 -1.10
N GLN A 271 17.16 12.80 0.16
CA GLN A 271 16.81 14.12 0.72
C GLN A 271 17.44 15.27 -0.06
N LYS A 272 18.54 15.03 -0.80
CA LYS A 272 19.17 16.02 -1.66
C LYS A 272 18.49 16.16 -3.02
N THR A 273 17.91 15.07 -3.53
CA THR A 273 17.27 15.02 -4.85
C THR A 273 15.80 15.45 -4.79
N TYR A 274 15.14 15.23 -3.65
CA TYR A 274 13.72 15.53 -3.43
C TYR A 274 13.54 16.21 -2.06
N PRO A 275 13.70 17.53 -1.99
CA PRO A 275 13.71 18.28 -0.74
C PRO A 275 12.37 18.36 -0.02
N ASP A 276 11.24 18.12 -0.70
CA ASP A 276 9.91 18.14 -0.10
C ASP A 276 9.18 16.80 -0.35
N PRO A 277 8.98 15.97 0.71
CA PRO A 277 8.20 14.75 0.59
C PRO A 277 6.72 15.01 0.21
N HIS A 278 6.20 16.22 0.43
CA HIS A 278 4.82 16.58 0.06
C HIS A 278 4.66 16.94 -1.42
N ASP A 279 5.70 17.36 -2.10
CA ASP A 279 5.69 17.59 -3.57
C ASP A 279 5.41 16.32 -4.38
N HIS A 280 5.38 15.17 -3.71
CA HIS A 280 5.23 13.84 -4.29
C HIS A 280 3.85 13.23 -4.06
N LEU A 281 3.03 13.86 -3.23
CA LEU A 281 1.61 13.57 -3.16
C LEU A 281 1.01 14.02 -4.49
N ASP A 282 1.08 13.13 -5.42
CA ASP A 282 0.53 13.35 -6.75
C ASP A 282 -0.95 13.68 -6.64
N SER A 283 -1.34 14.86 -7.13
CA SER A 283 -2.75 15.25 -7.21
C SER A 283 -3.55 14.15 -7.92
N ILE A 284 -4.69 13.82 -7.35
CA ILE A 284 -5.61 12.80 -7.88
C ILE A 284 -6.06 13.17 -9.30
N ASP A 285 -6.00 14.45 -9.66
CA ASP A 285 -6.55 15.01 -10.89
C ASP A 285 -5.76 14.76 -12.17
N HIS A 286 -4.65 14.01 -12.09
CA HIS A 286 -3.87 13.72 -13.27
C HIS A 286 -4.24 12.37 -13.88
N ILE A 287 -5.12 12.37 -14.87
CA ILE A 287 -5.43 11.16 -15.65
C ILE A 287 -4.15 10.46 -16.11
N GLY A 288 -4.05 9.17 -15.83
CA GLY A 288 -2.92 8.33 -16.18
C GLY A 288 -1.86 8.19 -15.10
N LYS A 289 -1.98 8.84 -13.96
CA LYS A 289 -1.28 8.45 -12.75
C LYS A 289 -1.92 7.20 -12.18
N LEU A 290 -1.14 6.16 -11.99
CA LEU A 290 -1.68 4.87 -11.58
C LEU A 290 -1.54 4.60 -10.09
N VAL A 291 -0.61 5.27 -9.43
CA VAL A 291 -0.38 5.15 -7.99
C VAL A 291 -0.12 6.50 -7.34
N ARG A 292 -0.47 6.60 -6.07
CA ARG A 292 -0.06 7.69 -5.17
C ARG A 292 0.46 7.12 -3.88
N LEU A 293 1.18 7.92 -3.10
CA LEU A 293 1.58 7.54 -1.75
C LEU A 293 0.46 7.84 -0.75
N SER A 294 0.33 6.98 0.23
CA SER A 294 -0.43 7.19 1.46
C SER A 294 0.55 7.17 2.63
N ASP A 295 0.64 8.28 3.38
CA ASP A 295 1.59 8.52 4.45
C ASP A 295 0.98 9.47 5.50
N PRO A 296 1.19 9.27 6.82
CA PRO A 296 1.74 8.04 7.40
C PRO A 296 0.72 6.90 7.46
N VAL A 297 1.21 5.65 7.42
CA VAL A 297 0.38 4.46 7.53
C VAL A 297 0.95 3.54 8.62
N PRO A 298 0.15 3.11 9.61
CA PRO A 298 0.59 2.13 10.60
C PRO A 298 1.11 0.85 9.94
N SER A 299 2.10 0.23 10.55
CA SER A 299 2.80 -0.93 9.98
C SER A 299 1.90 -2.15 9.75
N ASP A 300 0.82 -2.27 10.52
CA ASP A 300 -0.19 -3.34 10.46
C ASP A 300 -1.44 -2.98 9.61
N ASN A 301 -1.44 -1.78 9.00
CA ASN A 301 -2.57 -1.31 8.19
C ASN A 301 -2.29 -1.47 6.69
N PHE A 302 -3.07 -2.34 6.07
CA PHE A 302 -3.03 -2.62 4.65
C PHE A 302 -4.44 -2.67 4.08
N ILE A 303 -4.63 -2.17 2.87
CA ILE A 303 -5.87 -2.36 2.11
C ILE A 303 -5.52 -3.25 0.91
N PRO A 304 -6.28 -4.31 0.58
CA PRO A 304 -5.96 -5.15 -0.57
C PRO A 304 -5.70 -4.30 -1.83
N GLY A 305 -4.63 -4.61 -2.54
CA GLY A 305 -4.11 -3.82 -3.65
C GLY A 305 -3.12 -2.72 -3.24
N ASP A 306 -2.74 -2.60 -1.97
CA ASP A 306 -1.60 -1.75 -1.59
C ASP A 306 -0.30 -2.36 -2.08
N TRP A 307 0.58 -1.52 -2.60
CA TRP A 307 1.95 -1.87 -2.86
C TRP A 307 2.77 -1.54 -1.62
N ALA A 308 3.28 -2.57 -0.97
CA ALA A 308 4.14 -2.49 0.21
C ALA A 308 5.60 -2.77 -0.16
N TYR A 309 6.51 -2.27 0.68
CA TYR A 309 7.93 -2.57 0.60
C TYR A 309 8.48 -2.98 1.95
N PHE A 310 9.14 -4.12 1.97
CA PHE A 310 9.86 -4.69 3.11
C PHE A 310 11.35 -4.49 2.88
N ALA A 311 11.95 -3.55 3.60
CA ALA A 311 13.34 -3.16 3.40
C ALA A 311 14.30 -4.19 3.96
N ASN A 312 15.34 -4.54 3.20
CA ASN A 312 16.47 -5.26 3.76
C ASN A 312 17.41 -4.28 4.47
N THR A 313 17.35 -4.25 5.78
CA THR A 313 18.14 -3.35 6.61
C THR A 313 19.55 -3.86 6.92
N ASP A 314 19.92 -5.02 6.41
CA ASP A 314 21.28 -5.55 6.57
C ASP A 314 22.23 -4.96 5.51
N GLU A 315 23.29 -4.28 5.97
CA GLU A 315 24.20 -3.52 5.10
C GLU A 315 24.92 -4.37 4.05
N VAL A 316 25.15 -5.64 4.34
CA VAL A 316 25.90 -6.54 3.47
C VAL A 316 25.00 -7.16 2.41
N SER A 317 23.93 -7.81 2.85
CA SER A 317 23.04 -8.53 1.93
C SER A 317 22.20 -7.60 1.05
N SER A 318 21.86 -6.39 1.53
CA SER A 318 21.14 -5.38 0.75
C SER A 318 21.93 -4.86 -0.48
N LYS A 319 23.24 -5.04 -0.52
CA LYS A 319 24.06 -4.70 -1.69
C LYS A 319 23.98 -5.73 -2.81
N LYS A 320 23.37 -6.89 -2.55
CA LYS A 320 23.12 -7.89 -3.59
C LYS A 320 21.93 -7.44 -4.44
N ASN A 321 22.17 -7.31 -5.74
CA ASN A 321 21.16 -6.87 -6.69
C ASN A 321 19.85 -7.66 -6.57
N GLY A 322 18.74 -6.96 -6.29
CA GLY A 322 17.42 -7.50 -6.12
C GLY A 322 17.09 -8.02 -4.72
N TYR A 323 18.01 -7.84 -3.76
CA TYR A 323 17.81 -8.17 -2.35
C TYR A 323 17.90 -6.92 -1.45
N GLU A 324 17.72 -5.75 -2.05
CA GLU A 324 17.61 -4.47 -1.35
C GLU A 324 16.34 -4.42 -0.48
N GLY A 325 15.34 -5.18 -0.89
CA GLY A 325 14.05 -5.32 -0.23
C GLY A 325 13.02 -6.02 -1.10
N ALA A 326 11.90 -6.40 -0.53
CA ALA A 326 10.79 -7.05 -1.22
C ALA A 326 9.66 -6.08 -1.54
N ASN A 327 9.31 -6.00 -2.81
CA ASN A 327 8.12 -5.32 -3.29
C ASN A 327 6.97 -6.31 -3.33
N ALA A 328 5.87 -6.03 -2.65
CA ALA A 328 4.73 -6.93 -2.58
C ALA A 328 3.40 -6.17 -2.74
N ILE A 329 2.43 -6.80 -3.36
CA ILE A 329 1.03 -6.37 -3.32
C ILE A 329 0.34 -7.11 -2.18
N TYR A 330 -0.35 -6.36 -1.32
CA TYR A 330 -1.21 -6.97 -0.31
C TYR A 330 -2.45 -7.57 -0.97
N LEU A 331 -2.62 -8.87 -0.81
CA LEU A 331 -3.68 -9.64 -1.47
C LEU A 331 -5.00 -9.67 -0.69
N GLY A 332 -5.00 -9.11 0.52
CA GLY A 332 -6.06 -9.36 1.51
C GLY A 332 -5.81 -10.65 2.29
N ARG A 333 -6.66 -10.97 3.24
CA ARG A 333 -6.59 -12.21 4.03
C ARG A 333 -5.26 -12.42 4.77
N GLY A 334 -4.54 -11.33 5.06
CA GLY A 334 -3.20 -11.39 5.67
C GLY A 334 -2.10 -11.87 4.72
N LEU A 335 -2.35 -11.94 3.40
CA LEU A 335 -1.43 -12.48 2.41
C LEU A 335 -0.79 -11.39 1.55
N PHE A 336 0.45 -11.63 1.15
CA PHE A 336 1.25 -10.77 0.27
C PHE A 336 1.74 -11.58 -0.93
N SER A 337 1.86 -10.92 -2.08
CA SER A 337 2.52 -11.52 -3.24
C SER A 337 4.01 -11.68 -2.97
N ASP A 338 4.60 -12.78 -3.42
CA ASP A 338 6.03 -12.97 -3.42
C ASP A 338 6.54 -13.34 -4.82
N TYR A 339 7.74 -12.88 -5.15
CA TYR A 339 8.37 -13.06 -6.45
C TYR A 339 9.73 -13.78 -6.37
N TYR A 340 10.18 -14.10 -5.16
CA TYR A 340 11.46 -14.77 -4.92
C TYR A 340 11.32 -16.29 -4.80
N ASN A 341 10.07 -16.73 -4.60
CA ASN A 341 9.81 -18.15 -4.46
C ASN A 341 9.27 -18.72 -5.77
N ASP A 342 9.93 -19.73 -6.26
CA ASP A 342 9.68 -20.34 -7.56
C ASP A 342 8.30 -21.01 -7.68
N ASN A 343 7.62 -21.26 -6.57
CA ASN A 343 6.39 -22.07 -6.56
C ASN A 343 5.25 -21.49 -5.70
N ASN A 344 5.52 -20.46 -4.93
CA ASN A 344 4.52 -19.86 -4.05
C ASN A 344 4.57 -18.34 -4.16
N HIS A 345 3.46 -17.74 -4.57
CA HIS A 345 3.31 -16.29 -4.67
C HIS A 345 2.52 -15.71 -3.49
N HIS A 346 2.20 -16.54 -2.50
CA HIS A 346 1.43 -16.14 -1.33
C HIS A 346 2.25 -16.33 -0.07
N PHE A 347 2.57 -15.22 0.58
CA PHE A 347 3.24 -15.19 1.86
C PHE A 347 2.33 -14.53 2.88
N THR A 348 2.23 -15.12 4.06
CA THR A 348 1.69 -14.42 5.22
C THR A 348 2.59 -13.25 5.59
N PHE A 349 2.08 -12.31 6.37
CA PHE A 349 2.87 -11.18 6.84
C PHE A 349 4.15 -11.62 7.58
N LYS A 350 4.03 -12.66 8.42
CA LYS A 350 5.19 -13.23 9.14
C LYS A 350 6.21 -13.87 8.20
N GLU A 351 5.75 -14.61 7.21
CA GLU A 351 6.64 -15.22 6.21
C GLU A 351 7.36 -14.18 5.38
N GLN A 352 6.68 -13.08 5.02
CA GLN A 352 7.30 -11.99 4.28
C GLN A 352 8.39 -11.27 5.09
N ILE A 353 8.15 -11.05 6.39
CA ILE A 353 9.14 -10.52 7.33
C ILE A 353 10.33 -11.48 7.44
N ASP A 354 10.05 -12.77 7.66
CA ASP A 354 11.10 -13.78 7.79
C ASP A 354 11.91 -13.94 6.50
N GLU A 355 11.28 -13.90 5.32
CA GLU A 355 11.96 -13.97 4.03
C GLU A 355 13.04 -12.88 3.91
N VAL A 356 12.65 -11.63 4.12
CA VAL A 356 13.57 -10.48 4.01
C VAL A 356 14.64 -10.53 5.11
N TYR A 357 14.27 -10.92 6.33
CA TYR A 357 15.23 -11.07 7.42
C TYR A 357 16.34 -12.09 7.11
N GLN A 358 15.99 -13.24 6.53
CA GLN A 358 16.94 -14.32 6.28
C GLN A 358 17.98 -13.99 5.20
N TRP A 359 17.79 -12.97 4.40
CA TRP A 359 18.80 -12.54 3.41
C TRP A 359 20.12 -12.15 4.06
N ARG A 360 20.12 -11.63 5.29
CA ARG A 360 21.32 -11.37 6.11
C ARG A 360 22.13 -12.62 6.42
N ASN A 361 21.47 -13.76 6.44
CA ASN A 361 22.07 -15.09 6.62
C ASN A 361 22.48 -15.72 5.29
N HIS A 362 22.41 -14.96 4.17
CA HIS A 362 22.63 -15.44 2.82
C HIS A 362 21.68 -16.57 2.40
N VAL A 363 20.45 -16.55 2.89
CA VAL A 363 19.35 -17.42 2.46
C VAL A 363 18.66 -16.74 1.30
N TYR A 364 19.05 -17.10 0.09
CA TYR A 364 18.47 -16.55 -1.14
C TYR A 364 17.57 -17.55 -1.87
N SER A 365 17.71 -18.82 -1.51
CA SER A 365 16.85 -19.90 -1.97
C SER A 365 16.59 -20.84 -0.78
N ARG A 366 15.38 -20.80 -0.22
CA ARG A 366 15.06 -21.60 0.98
C ARG A 366 15.29 -23.10 0.79
N PRO A 367 14.95 -23.72 -0.33
CA PRO A 367 15.26 -25.13 -0.55
C PRO A 367 16.75 -25.46 -0.56
N GLN A 368 17.60 -24.53 -1.01
CA GLN A 368 19.05 -24.75 -1.09
C GLN A 368 19.78 -24.29 0.17
N ASP A 369 19.31 -23.24 0.80
CA ASP A 369 19.97 -22.54 1.91
C ASP A 369 19.36 -22.83 3.28
N ASN A 370 18.47 -23.81 3.40
CA ASN A 370 17.70 -24.10 4.62
C ASN A 370 18.53 -24.24 5.90
N ARG A 371 19.79 -24.66 5.78
CA ARG A 371 20.72 -24.81 6.93
C ARG A 371 21.19 -23.47 7.50
N LYS A 372 20.98 -22.37 6.77
CA LYS A 372 21.38 -21.01 7.17
C LYS A 372 20.23 -20.26 7.84
N ILE A 373 19.03 -20.80 7.80
CA ILE A 373 17.84 -20.16 8.37
C ILE A 373 18.00 -20.08 9.90
N THR A 374 17.83 -18.88 10.43
CA THR A 374 17.75 -18.62 11.86
C THR A 374 16.28 -18.43 12.25
N PRO A 375 15.68 -19.33 13.03
CA PRO A 375 14.29 -19.16 13.45
C PRO A 375 14.08 -17.86 14.20
N LEU A 376 13.02 -17.13 13.86
CA LEU A 376 12.60 -15.92 14.57
C LEU A 376 11.61 -16.27 15.67
N SER A 377 11.77 -15.64 16.83
CA SER A 377 10.77 -15.67 17.90
C SER A 377 9.59 -14.73 17.57
N GLU A 378 8.47 -14.87 18.28
CA GLU A 378 7.34 -13.94 18.13
C GLU A 378 7.74 -12.50 18.45
N SER A 379 8.62 -12.28 19.42
CA SER A 379 9.13 -10.94 19.74
C SER A 379 10.04 -10.38 18.65
N ASP A 380 10.80 -11.21 17.93
CA ASP A 380 11.59 -10.77 16.79
C ASP A 380 10.66 -10.34 15.65
N ILE A 381 9.64 -11.15 15.34
CA ILE A 381 8.63 -10.80 14.32
C ILE A 381 7.92 -9.51 14.68
N GLU A 382 7.50 -9.31 15.94
CA GLU A 382 6.88 -8.09 16.40
C GLU A 382 7.79 -6.87 16.20
N GLN A 383 9.06 -6.97 16.56
CA GLN A 383 10.03 -5.88 16.34
C GLN A 383 10.27 -5.60 14.87
N LEU A 384 10.46 -6.65 14.05
CA LEU A 384 10.72 -6.53 12.62
C LEU A 384 9.49 -6.03 11.84
N SER A 385 8.29 -6.20 12.39
CA SER A 385 7.04 -5.71 11.81
C SER A 385 6.81 -4.21 11.97
N LYS A 386 7.66 -3.52 12.71
CA LYS A 386 7.60 -2.07 12.88
C LYS A 386 8.17 -1.33 11.68
N SER A 387 7.99 -0.02 11.69
CA SER A 387 8.62 0.88 10.74
C SER A 387 10.16 0.77 10.79
N ILE A 388 10.84 1.04 9.68
CA ILE A 388 12.30 1.13 9.62
C ILE A 388 12.84 2.19 10.60
N HIS A 389 12.09 3.26 10.86
CA HIS A 389 12.44 4.30 11.83
C HIS A 389 12.38 3.80 13.27
N GLU A 390 11.66 2.72 13.53
CA GLU A 390 11.56 2.02 14.82
C GLU A 390 12.43 0.75 14.87
N GLY A 391 13.27 0.55 13.85
CA GLY A 391 14.17 -0.60 13.75
C GLY A 391 13.51 -1.86 13.16
N GLY A 392 12.38 -1.72 12.52
CA GLY A 392 11.70 -2.78 11.76
C GLY A 392 12.12 -2.83 10.29
N LEU A 393 11.30 -3.47 9.46
CA LEU A 393 11.55 -3.66 8.03
C LEU A 393 10.55 -2.92 7.12
N LEU A 394 9.50 -2.30 7.68
CA LEU A 394 8.42 -1.69 6.90
C LEU A 394 8.65 -0.20 6.66
N LEU A 395 8.17 0.27 5.51
CA LEU A 395 8.02 1.70 5.29
C LEU A 395 6.73 2.23 5.92
N ASP A 396 6.77 3.51 6.32
CA ASP A 396 5.62 4.22 6.92
C ASP A 396 4.56 4.62 5.88
N TYR A 397 4.78 4.32 4.64
CA TYR A 397 3.87 4.64 3.55
C TYR A 397 3.53 3.41 2.69
N ARG A 398 2.45 3.53 1.94
CA ARG A 398 2.04 2.56 0.91
C ARG A 398 1.84 3.29 -0.41
N ALA A 399 2.21 2.65 -1.51
CA ALA A 399 1.74 3.11 -2.81
C ALA A 399 0.36 2.48 -3.08
N ILE A 400 -0.59 3.31 -3.40
CA ILE A 400 -1.97 2.88 -3.58
C ILE A 400 -2.42 3.12 -5.03
N PRO A 401 -3.17 2.19 -5.63
CA PRO A 401 -3.75 2.43 -6.94
C PRO A 401 -4.73 3.60 -6.90
N VAL A 402 -4.78 4.38 -7.98
CA VAL A 402 -5.61 5.59 -8.08
C VAL A 402 -6.74 5.38 -9.06
N SER A 403 -7.97 5.72 -8.65
CA SER A 403 -9.11 5.89 -9.56
C SER A 403 -8.93 7.18 -10.39
N GLN A 404 -9.34 7.15 -11.64
CA GLN A 404 -9.18 8.25 -12.60
C GLN A 404 -10.39 9.15 -12.64
#